data_df70704ecaf5ee83767775780dec3ff8
#
_entry.id   df70704ecaf5ee83767775780dec3ff8
#
_cell.length_a   1.000
_cell.length_b   1.000
_cell.length_c   1.000
_cell.angle_alpha   90.00
_cell.angle_beta   90.00
_cell.angle_gamma   90.00
#
_symmetry.space_group_name_H-M   'P 1'
#
loop_
_entity.id
_entity.type
_entity.pdbx_description
1 polymer ?
#
loop_
_entity_poly.entity_id
_entity_poly.type
_entity_poly.pdbx_seq_one_letter_code
_entity_poly.pdbx_strand_id
1 'polypeptide(L)'
;MKYKMKDKFFSTKRQFGVGRMLCHVIPFYLLTFLLLSCSVSYKFNGASIDYSKTKTIQIADFPIRSSYVWGPMANIFNTQLKDQYANHTKLIQVKRNGDLRLEGEITRDDQRNKSVSSEGYSAQTELSMTVNVRFTNTVSRSEDFERTFTATASYESTQ
;
A
#
# COMPACT_ATOMS: atom_id res chain seq x y z
N MET A 1 -17.85 28.02 -89.31
CA MET A 1 -17.78 28.43 -87.87
C MET A 1 -17.20 27.32 -87.05
N LYS A 2 -16.02 27.51 -86.52
CA LYS A 2 -15.23 26.47 -85.77
C LYS A 2 -15.43 26.65 -84.30
N TYR A 3 -15.96 25.64 -83.60
CA TYR A 3 -15.95 25.58 -82.14
C TYR A 3 -14.81 24.70 -81.66
N LYS A 4 -13.96 25.31 -80.89
CA LYS A 4 -12.78 24.69 -80.29
C LYS A 4 -13.15 24.18 -78.88
N MET A 5 -13.28 22.92 -78.68
CA MET A 5 -13.52 22.29 -77.35
C MET A 5 -12.18 22.21 -76.63
N LYS A 6 -12.07 22.88 -75.47
CA LYS A 6 -10.93 22.75 -74.56
C LYS A 6 -11.19 21.69 -73.58
N ASP A 7 -10.43 20.62 -73.65
CA ASP A 7 -10.40 19.56 -72.66
C ASP A 7 -9.79 20.07 -71.36
N LYS A 8 -10.60 20.09 -70.27
CA LYS A 8 -10.10 20.27 -68.92
C LYS A 8 -9.74 18.94 -68.43
N PHE A 9 -8.46 18.64 -68.42
CA PHE A 9 -7.86 17.48 -67.75
C PHE A 9 -7.99 17.66 -66.23
N PHE A 10 -8.93 16.94 -65.57
CA PHE A 10 -9.14 17.00 -64.16
C PHE A 10 -8.15 16.02 -63.47
N SER A 11 -7.04 16.57 -62.98
CA SER A 11 -6.04 15.81 -62.21
C SER A 11 -6.59 15.52 -60.81
N THR A 12 -7.18 14.33 -60.65
CA THR A 12 -7.56 13.82 -59.33
C THR A 12 -6.32 13.34 -58.61
N LYS A 13 -5.73 14.20 -57.78
CA LYS A 13 -4.68 13.79 -56.85
C LYS A 13 -5.29 12.87 -55.82
N ARG A 14 -4.86 11.62 -55.82
CA ARG A 14 -5.16 10.63 -54.78
C ARG A 14 -4.60 11.10 -53.43
N GLN A 15 -5.42 11.70 -52.62
CA GLN A 15 -5.17 11.87 -51.16
C GLN A 15 -5.68 10.63 -50.41
N PHE A 16 -5.15 9.48 -50.77
CA PHE A 16 -5.45 8.24 -50.04
C PHE A 16 -4.22 7.78 -49.26
N GLY A 17 -4.23 7.89 -47.94
CA GLY A 17 -3.25 7.22 -47.11
C GLY A 17 -3.02 7.81 -45.73
N VAL A 18 -3.00 9.10 -45.55
CA VAL A 18 -2.60 9.72 -44.29
C VAL A 18 -3.72 9.69 -43.23
N GLY A 19 -4.97 9.88 -43.63
CA GLY A 19 -6.12 9.91 -42.71
C GLY A 19 -6.43 8.56 -42.08
N ARG A 20 -6.26 7.45 -42.80
CA ARG A 20 -6.52 6.09 -42.26
C ARG A 20 -5.42 5.63 -41.28
N MET A 21 -4.18 6.05 -41.49
CA MET A 21 -3.07 5.72 -40.62
C MET A 21 -3.15 6.55 -39.31
N LEU A 22 -3.56 7.80 -39.38
CA LEU A 22 -3.80 8.64 -38.18
C LEU A 22 -4.92 8.11 -37.32
N CYS A 23 -6.00 7.55 -37.92
CA CYS A 23 -7.16 7.04 -37.16
C CYS A 23 -6.84 5.81 -36.29
N HIS A 24 -5.75 5.08 -36.58
CA HIS A 24 -5.33 3.91 -35.79
C HIS A 24 -4.19 4.24 -34.82
N VAL A 25 -3.40 5.27 -35.11
CA VAL A 25 -2.28 5.70 -34.25
C VAL A 25 -2.80 6.50 -33.04
N ILE A 26 -3.82 7.32 -33.22
CA ILE A 26 -4.41 8.12 -32.13
C ILE A 26 -5.00 7.26 -31.00
N PRO A 27 -5.84 6.22 -31.24
CA PRO A 27 -6.37 5.40 -30.17
C PRO A 27 -5.28 4.53 -29.49
N PHE A 28 -4.24 4.13 -30.23
CA PHE A 28 -3.11 3.40 -29.64
C PHE A 28 -2.27 4.28 -28.71
N TYR A 29 -2.06 5.55 -29.08
CA TYR A 29 -1.36 6.54 -28.24
C TYR A 29 -2.19 6.93 -27.00
N LEU A 30 -3.51 7.03 -27.16
CA LEU A 30 -4.44 7.31 -26.07
C LEU A 30 -4.48 6.13 -25.06
N LEU A 31 -4.43 4.90 -25.56
CA LEU A 31 -4.41 3.70 -24.73
C LEU A 31 -3.10 3.56 -23.93
N THR A 32 -1.95 3.90 -24.54
CA THR A 32 -0.66 3.91 -23.82
C THR A 32 -0.59 5.01 -22.76
N PHE A 33 -1.25 6.15 -22.99
CA PHE A 33 -1.29 7.24 -22.01
C PHE A 33 -2.15 6.90 -20.78
N LEU A 34 -3.19 6.09 -20.94
CA LEU A 34 -4.03 5.58 -19.86
C LEU A 34 -3.32 4.57 -18.94
N LEU A 35 -2.31 3.86 -19.43
CA LEU A 35 -1.56 2.88 -18.66
C LEU A 35 -0.49 3.50 -17.75
N LEU A 36 -0.11 4.75 -17.97
CA LEU A 36 0.88 5.48 -17.17
C LEU A 36 0.29 6.19 -15.93
N SER A 37 -1.04 6.13 -15.73
CA SER A 37 -1.74 6.88 -14.69
C SER A 37 -1.92 6.13 -13.36
N CYS A 38 -1.38 4.93 -13.18
CA CYS A 38 -1.43 4.22 -11.91
C CYS A 38 -0.21 4.51 -11.03
N SER A 39 -0.12 5.71 -10.48
CA SER A 39 0.69 5.93 -9.29
C SER A 39 -0.14 5.56 -8.06
N VAL A 40 0.04 4.36 -7.53
CA VAL A 40 -0.56 3.97 -6.25
C VAL A 40 0.19 4.72 -5.15
N SER A 41 -0.38 5.82 -4.71
CA SER A 41 0.11 6.52 -3.52
C SER A 41 -0.51 5.87 -2.29
N TYR A 42 0.24 5.04 -1.58
CA TYR A 42 -0.14 4.58 -0.25
C TYR A 42 -0.02 5.75 0.73
N LYS A 43 -1.12 6.42 0.98
CA LYS A 43 -1.22 7.37 2.08
C LYS A 43 -1.46 6.57 3.37
N PHE A 44 -0.42 6.38 4.14
CA PHE A 44 -0.56 5.90 5.51
C PHE A 44 -1.34 6.96 6.28
N ASN A 45 -2.60 6.68 6.60
CA ASN A 45 -3.49 7.54 7.39
C ASN A 45 -3.70 8.98 6.84
N GLY A 46 -3.55 9.20 5.52
CA GLY A 46 -3.76 10.50 4.90
C GLY A 46 -2.60 11.50 5.04
N ALA A 47 -1.60 11.23 5.86
CA ALA A 47 -0.41 12.05 6.00
C ALA A 47 0.75 11.47 5.18
N SER A 48 1.33 12.27 4.33
CA SER A 48 2.61 11.98 3.68
C SER A 48 3.72 12.45 4.62
N ILE A 49 4.67 11.56 4.96
CA ILE A 49 5.82 11.95 5.78
C ILE A 49 6.63 13.01 5.01
N ASP A 50 6.79 14.18 5.61
CA ASP A 50 7.66 15.22 5.07
C ASP A 50 9.12 14.91 5.45
N TYR A 51 9.81 14.17 4.58
CA TYR A 51 11.21 13.78 4.79
C TYR A 51 12.19 14.97 4.80
N SER A 52 11.75 16.17 4.43
CA SER A 52 12.59 17.37 4.55
C SER A 52 12.74 17.83 6.00
N LYS A 53 11.69 17.60 6.80
CA LYS A 53 11.60 18.01 8.21
C LYS A 53 11.78 16.86 9.19
N THR A 54 11.35 15.65 8.79
CA THR A 54 11.31 14.46 9.65
C THR A 54 12.24 13.39 9.09
N LYS A 55 13.30 13.08 9.81
CA LYS A 55 14.37 12.17 9.35
C LYS A 55 14.51 10.92 10.20
N THR A 56 14.09 11.00 11.45
CA THR A 56 14.34 9.96 12.44
C THR A 56 13.05 9.44 13.05
N ILE A 57 13.05 8.13 13.39
CA ILE A 57 11.94 7.48 14.10
C ILE A 57 12.47 6.67 15.28
N GLN A 58 11.83 6.84 16.42
CA GLN A 58 12.00 6.00 17.59
C GLN A 58 10.83 5.04 17.66
N ILE A 59 11.09 3.74 17.61
CA ILE A 59 10.08 2.68 17.77
C ILE A 59 10.37 1.99 19.10
N ALA A 60 9.45 2.16 20.05
CA ALA A 60 9.50 1.47 21.33
C ALA A 60 9.12 -0.02 21.15
N ASP A 61 9.56 -0.88 22.04
CA ASP A 61 9.10 -2.25 22.07
C ASP A 61 7.67 -2.31 22.61
N PHE A 62 6.80 -3.03 21.89
CA PHE A 62 5.40 -3.23 22.25
C PHE A 62 5.29 -4.44 23.18
N PRO A 63 4.98 -4.25 24.47
CA PRO A 63 4.76 -5.34 25.39
C PRO A 63 3.41 -6.00 25.14
N ILE A 64 3.30 -7.29 25.47
CA ILE A 64 2.01 -8.01 25.50
C ILE A 64 1.32 -7.75 26.83
N ARG A 65 0.08 -7.26 26.76
CA ARG A 65 -0.84 -7.08 27.91
C ARG A 65 -2.05 -8.00 27.84
N SER A 66 -2.05 -8.93 26.90
CA SER A 66 -3.09 -9.94 26.75
C SER A 66 -3.06 -10.96 27.87
N SER A 67 -4.21 -11.57 28.19
CA SER A 67 -4.31 -12.69 29.14
C SER A 67 -3.65 -13.97 28.63
N TYR A 68 -3.63 -14.16 27.32
CA TYR A 68 -2.88 -15.22 26.64
C TYR A 68 -1.56 -14.65 26.14
N VAL A 69 -0.47 -15.28 26.44
CA VAL A 69 0.87 -14.85 26.04
C VAL A 69 1.60 -16.02 25.39
N TRP A 70 1.71 -15.97 24.07
CA TRP A 70 2.68 -16.80 23.37
C TRP A 70 4.04 -16.09 23.40
N GLY A 71 5.00 -16.65 24.16
CA GLY A 71 6.26 -15.98 24.47
C GLY A 71 7.01 -15.34 23.30
N PRO A 72 7.15 -15.98 22.12
CA PRO A 72 7.84 -15.39 20.97
C PRO A 72 7.11 -14.22 20.30
N MET A 73 5.80 -14.04 20.50
CA MET A 73 4.96 -13.10 19.77
C MET A 73 5.49 -11.66 19.84
N ALA A 74 5.83 -11.17 21.04
CA ALA A 74 6.33 -9.81 21.21
C ALA A 74 7.61 -9.56 20.40
N ASN A 75 8.54 -10.51 20.43
CA ASN A 75 9.79 -10.38 19.69
C ASN A 75 9.58 -10.40 18.18
N ILE A 76 8.73 -11.29 17.69
CA ILE A 76 8.38 -11.39 16.26
C ILE A 76 7.70 -10.10 15.82
N PHE A 77 6.68 -9.64 16.54
CA PHE A 77 5.96 -8.42 16.22
C PHE A 77 6.90 -7.21 16.19
N ASN A 78 7.70 -7.00 17.24
CA ASN A 78 8.60 -5.86 17.33
C ASN A 78 9.69 -5.88 16.25
N THR A 79 10.23 -7.04 15.93
CA THR A 79 11.20 -7.18 14.83
C THR A 79 10.56 -6.85 13.49
N GLN A 80 9.42 -7.46 13.18
CA GLN A 80 8.70 -7.22 11.92
C GLN A 80 8.27 -5.75 11.78
N LEU A 81 7.81 -5.13 12.85
CA LEU A 81 7.43 -3.71 12.84
C LEU A 81 8.63 -2.81 12.49
N LYS A 82 9.78 -3.04 13.13
CA LYS A 82 11.02 -2.30 12.87
C LYS A 82 11.51 -2.52 11.43
N ASP A 83 11.47 -3.76 10.94
CA ASP A 83 11.86 -4.11 9.59
C ASP A 83 10.95 -3.47 8.54
N GLN A 84 9.63 -3.41 8.79
CA GLN A 84 8.69 -2.72 7.89
C GLN A 84 9.03 -1.24 7.76
N TYR A 85 9.32 -0.56 8.85
CA TYR A 85 9.74 0.85 8.79
C TYR A 85 11.09 1.03 8.09
N ALA A 86 12.06 0.16 8.35
CA ALA A 86 13.37 0.22 7.71
C ALA A 86 13.30 0.01 6.19
N ASN A 87 12.47 -0.93 5.75
CA ASN A 87 12.39 -1.31 4.34
C ASN A 87 11.45 -0.41 3.50
N HIS A 88 10.43 0.18 4.14
CA HIS A 88 9.39 0.93 3.42
C HIS A 88 9.43 2.45 3.65
N THR A 89 10.35 2.95 4.47
CA THR A 89 10.50 4.39 4.70
C THR A 89 11.96 4.81 4.57
N LYS A 90 12.19 6.12 4.41
CA LYS A 90 13.53 6.71 4.44
C LYS A 90 13.95 7.17 5.83
N LEU A 91 13.19 6.77 6.88
CA LEU A 91 13.46 7.17 8.24
C LEU A 91 14.62 6.38 8.83
N ILE A 92 15.48 7.07 9.55
CA ILE A 92 16.57 6.47 10.31
C ILE A 92 16.03 6.07 11.68
N GLN A 93 16.11 4.79 12.03
CA GLN A 93 15.68 4.33 13.34
C GLN A 93 16.71 4.73 14.42
N VAL A 94 16.21 5.35 15.48
CA VAL A 94 17.03 5.80 16.61
C VAL A 94 16.48 5.26 17.94
N LYS A 95 17.34 5.08 18.92
CA LYS A 95 16.93 4.55 20.24
C LYS A 95 16.24 5.61 21.11
N ARG A 96 16.54 6.88 20.91
CA ARG A 96 16.01 7.99 21.70
C ARG A 96 15.93 9.27 20.86
N ASN A 97 15.00 10.15 21.23
CA ASN A 97 14.87 11.49 20.64
C ASN A 97 14.66 11.48 19.11
N GLY A 98 13.85 10.54 18.62
CA GLY A 98 13.40 10.56 17.22
C GLY A 98 12.42 11.71 16.96
N ASP A 99 12.44 12.24 15.73
CA ASP A 99 11.45 13.23 15.27
C ASP A 99 10.04 12.64 15.33
N LEU A 100 9.94 11.35 14.98
CA LEU A 100 8.74 10.54 15.14
C LEU A 100 8.94 9.54 16.28
N ARG A 101 7.87 9.31 17.03
CA ARG A 101 7.84 8.31 18.08
C ARG A 101 6.65 7.40 17.90
N LEU A 102 6.90 6.09 17.90
CA LEU A 102 5.90 5.05 17.82
C LEU A 102 5.99 4.21 19.08
N GLU A 103 4.91 4.19 19.84
CA GLU A 103 4.77 3.46 21.09
C GLU A 103 3.45 2.70 21.09
N GLY A 104 3.34 1.65 21.87
CA GLY A 104 2.07 0.93 22.01
C GLY A 104 2.20 -0.35 22.79
N GLU A 105 1.13 -1.12 22.76
CA GLU A 105 1.03 -2.41 23.46
C GLU A 105 0.12 -3.36 22.68
N ILE A 106 0.38 -4.66 22.81
CA ILE A 106 -0.47 -5.72 22.29
C ILE A 106 -1.49 -6.04 23.39
N THR A 107 -2.76 -5.64 23.18
CA THR A 107 -3.82 -5.76 24.19
C THR A 107 -4.60 -7.05 24.10
N ARG A 108 -4.65 -7.66 22.91
CA ARG A 108 -5.33 -8.93 22.67
C ARG A 108 -4.50 -9.78 21.74
N ASP A 109 -4.34 -11.02 22.15
CA ASP A 109 -3.83 -12.13 21.35
C ASP A 109 -4.78 -13.31 21.66
N ASP A 110 -5.65 -13.64 20.71
CA ASP A 110 -6.75 -14.58 20.92
C ASP A 110 -6.74 -15.61 19.80
N GLN A 111 -6.80 -16.87 20.18
CA GLN A 111 -6.77 -17.99 19.25
C GLN A 111 -8.09 -18.76 19.34
N ARG A 112 -8.76 -18.96 18.20
CA ARG A 112 -10.05 -19.64 18.11
C ARG A 112 -10.03 -20.73 17.07
N ASN A 113 -10.69 -21.84 17.37
CA ASN A 113 -10.95 -22.88 16.40
C ASN A 113 -12.06 -22.40 15.46
N LYS A 114 -11.78 -22.34 14.17
CA LYS A 114 -12.70 -21.87 13.14
C LYS A 114 -13.49 -23.01 12.51
N SER A 115 -12.88 -24.19 12.37
CA SER A 115 -13.51 -25.39 11.86
C SER A 115 -12.98 -26.62 12.58
N VAL A 116 -13.79 -27.68 12.62
CA VAL A 116 -13.42 -28.97 13.19
C VAL A 116 -13.48 -29.99 12.05
N SER A 117 -12.48 -30.86 11.95
CA SER A 117 -12.49 -31.96 10.99
C SER A 117 -13.57 -32.99 11.34
N SER A 118 -13.89 -33.89 10.40
CA SER A 118 -14.83 -35.00 10.64
C SER A 118 -14.38 -35.95 11.80
N GLU A 119 -13.10 -35.87 12.15
CA GLU A 119 -12.50 -36.67 13.24
C GLU A 119 -12.48 -35.92 14.57
N GLY A 120 -13.06 -34.70 14.66
CA GLY A 120 -13.18 -33.93 15.89
C GLY A 120 -11.97 -33.04 16.21
N TYR A 121 -10.97 -32.95 15.30
CA TYR A 121 -9.80 -32.08 15.48
C TYR A 121 -10.00 -30.72 14.87
N SER A 122 -9.32 -29.69 15.39
CA SER A 122 -9.34 -28.36 14.78
C SER A 122 -8.66 -28.42 13.42
N ALA A 123 -9.41 -28.20 12.35
CA ALA A 123 -8.88 -28.17 10.99
C ALA A 123 -8.35 -26.77 10.61
N GLN A 124 -8.90 -25.74 11.23
CA GLN A 124 -8.50 -24.36 11.00
C GLN A 124 -8.52 -23.57 12.31
N THR A 125 -7.45 -22.83 12.55
CA THR A 125 -7.34 -21.94 13.70
C THR A 125 -7.27 -20.49 13.21
N GLU A 126 -8.00 -19.61 13.87
CA GLU A 126 -7.97 -18.17 13.64
C GLU A 126 -7.23 -17.50 14.80
N LEU A 127 -6.20 -16.74 14.46
CA LEU A 127 -5.48 -15.86 15.37
C LEU A 127 -6.00 -14.44 15.19
N SER A 128 -6.38 -13.78 16.27
CA SER A 128 -6.79 -12.39 16.30
C SER A 128 -5.87 -11.60 17.22
N MET A 129 -5.23 -10.57 16.67
CA MET A 129 -4.33 -9.71 17.43
C MET A 129 -4.85 -8.27 17.41
N THR A 130 -4.86 -7.64 18.59
CA THR A 130 -5.24 -6.22 18.76
C THR A 130 -4.06 -5.47 19.37
N VAL A 131 -3.72 -4.34 18.75
CA VAL A 131 -2.60 -3.49 19.16
C VAL A 131 -3.09 -2.07 19.33
N ASN A 132 -2.82 -1.48 20.50
CA ASN A 132 -2.97 -0.03 20.70
C ASN A 132 -1.68 0.65 20.28
N VAL A 133 -1.81 1.67 19.47
CA VAL A 133 -0.67 2.42 18.91
C VAL A 133 -0.83 3.89 19.23
N ARG A 134 0.21 4.48 19.80
CA ARG A 134 0.37 5.93 19.96
C ARG A 134 1.51 6.41 19.07
N PHE A 135 1.19 7.31 18.18
CA PHE A 135 2.14 7.96 17.30
C PHE A 135 2.27 9.43 17.67
N THR A 136 3.48 9.90 17.80
CA THR A 136 3.78 11.29 18.12
C THR A 136 4.77 11.86 17.11
N ASN A 137 4.43 13.00 16.51
CA ASN A 137 5.30 13.74 15.63
C ASN A 137 5.79 15.02 16.35
N THR A 138 7.06 15.08 16.71
CA THR A 138 7.63 16.24 17.44
C THR A 138 7.74 17.49 16.57
N VAL A 139 7.73 17.33 15.24
CA VAL A 139 7.80 18.42 14.27
C VAL A 139 6.41 18.98 13.95
N SER A 140 5.39 18.11 13.88
CA SER A 140 4.01 18.48 13.56
C SER A 140 3.03 17.72 14.45
N ARG A 141 2.69 18.30 15.59
CA ARG A 141 1.80 17.68 16.58
C ARG A 141 0.36 17.46 16.08
N SER A 142 -0.04 18.10 15.00
CA SER A 142 -1.33 17.88 14.36
C SER A 142 -1.46 16.48 13.73
N GLU A 143 -0.36 15.76 13.58
CA GLU A 143 -0.30 14.40 13.06
C GLU A 143 -0.29 13.34 14.15
N ASP A 144 -0.28 13.76 15.42
CA ASP A 144 -0.33 12.84 16.56
C ASP A 144 -1.65 12.04 16.53
N PHE A 145 -1.55 10.77 16.81
CA PHE A 145 -2.75 9.92 16.95
C PHE A 145 -2.55 8.80 17.96
N GLU A 146 -3.67 8.36 18.49
CA GLU A 146 -3.75 7.12 19.27
C GLU A 146 -4.88 6.27 18.68
N ARG A 147 -4.57 5.05 18.29
CA ARG A 147 -5.52 4.16 17.61
C ARG A 147 -5.30 2.70 17.96
N THR A 148 -6.40 1.98 17.96
CA THR A 148 -6.42 0.52 18.09
C THR A 148 -6.53 -0.11 16.70
N PHE A 149 -5.66 -1.06 16.42
CA PHE A 149 -5.66 -1.86 15.20
C PHE A 149 -5.92 -3.32 15.57
N THR A 150 -6.81 -3.97 14.82
CA THR A 150 -7.07 -5.41 14.96
C THR A 150 -6.85 -6.09 13.62
N ALA A 151 -6.12 -7.20 13.66
CA ALA A 151 -5.89 -8.05 12.51
C ALA A 151 -6.23 -9.50 12.87
N THR A 152 -6.74 -10.24 11.89
CA THR A 152 -7.02 -11.68 12.01
C THR A 152 -6.33 -12.44 10.90
N ALA A 153 -5.79 -13.60 11.22
CA ALA A 153 -5.22 -14.53 10.26
C ALA A 153 -5.69 -15.96 10.59
N SER A 154 -5.99 -16.73 9.56
CA SER A 154 -6.35 -18.15 9.74
C SER A 154 -5.24 -19.03 9.18
N TYR A 155 -4.94 -20.10 9.87
CA TYR A 155 -3.97 -21.10 9.44
C TYR A 155 -4.50 -22.51 9.70
N GLU A 156 -3.98 -23.47 8.93
CA GLU A 156 -4.31 -24.86 9.14
C GLU A 156 -3.59 -25.38 10.38
N SER A 157 -4.33 -26.03 11.26
CA SER A 157 -3.77 -26.65 12.45
C SER A 157 -3.11 -27.96 12.02
N THR A 158 -1.83 -27.95 11.77
CA THR A 158 -1.04 -29.17 11.65
C THR A 158 -0.80 -29.75 13.03
N GLN A 159 -1.22 -31.01 13.23
CA GLN A 159 -0.92 -31.79 14.42
C GLN A 159 0.54 -32.23 14.43
#